data_22bc713016bf926bcb612a6d5f4d2d08
#
_entry.id   22bc713016bf926bcb612a6d5f4d2d08
#
_cell.length_a   1.000
_cell.length_b   1.000
_cell.length_c   1.000
_cell.angle_alpha   90.00
_cell.angle_beta   90.00
_cell.angle_gamma   90.00
#
_symmetry.space_group_name_H-M   'P 1'
#
loop_
_entity.id
_entity.type
_entity.pdbx_description
1 polymer ?
#
loop_
_entity_poly.entity_id
_entity_poly.type
_entity_poly.pdbx_seq_one_letter_code
_entity_poly.pdbx_strand_id
1 'polypeptide(L)'
;MDPHGGQGTPHEPTPTIWPVGFAIGIACLFVGLIISTIVLIVGAVLTAIFGFLWIRDATSGLRTTPTQPQEAPEPAPSAPPIPAHKGRPAMPEPGEGEVVRFPRSKLLEATTLGLGGLIGLVVTAPVLGFTILPPFIKQGHPEVDVGAVDDFPENKFVTTTYLINPEQGEVSRRTAYIRNNGFLGNAPSFTILSNRCVHLGCPVQVNGLSLEDQKQLVKVEGGAPIELTPTKAASGFGCPCHGGQYDTEGNRVAGPPVRALDRYRFLIRDGRLVLTEPYSVGEVEGTGLEVVIKAYDWVNPSVHVDGVEAILYPLEPPH
;
A
#
# COMPACT_ATOMS: atom_id res chain seq x y z
N MET A 1 28.98 58.23 -32.32
CA MET A 1 29.49 56.96 -32.87
C MET A 1 29.70 56.02 -31.70
N ASP A 2 28.73 55.17 -31.46
CA ASP A 2 28.73 54.22 -30.37
C ASP A 2 29.18 52.87 -30.92
N PRO A 3 30.32 52.31 -30.43
CA PRO A 3 30.85 51.06 -30.95
C PRO A 3 30.59 49.88 -30.00
N HIS A 4 29.41 49.73 -29.54
CA HIS A 4 29.05 48.52 -28.81
C HIS A 4 28.02 47.70 -29.59
N GLY A 5 28.55 46.92 -30.55
CA GLY A 5 27.82 45.82 -31.14
C GLY A 5 27.27 44.93 -30.05
N GLY A 6 25.93 44.94 -29.88
CA GLY A 6 25.26 44.10 -28.93
C GLY A 6 25.50 42.62 -29.23
N GLN A 7 26.25 41.94 -28.34
CA GLN A 7 26.18 40.50 -28.26
C GLN A 7 24.73 40.15 -27.88
N GLY A 8 24.01 39.50 -28.80
CA GLY A 8 22.69 39.03 -28.53
C GLY A 8 22.72 38.16 -27.27
N THR A 9 22.07 38.63 -26.24
CA THR A 9 21.83 37.83 -25.03
C THR A 9 21.13 36.53 -25.44
N PRO A 10 21.58 35.38 -24.95
CA PRO A 10 20.85 34.14 -25.19
C PRO A 10 19.38 34.35 -24.84
N HIS A 11 18.48 33.98 -25.75
CA HIS A 11 17.06 34.07 -25.51
C HIS A 11 16.73 33.24 -24.28
N GLU A 12 16.59 33.86 -23.12
CA GLU A 12 15.99 33.20 -21.97
C GLU A 12 14.52 32.94 -22.31
N PRO A 13 14.05 31.69 -22.20
CA PRO A 13 12.65 31.35 -22.43
C PRO A 13 11.78 32.17 -21.48
N THR A 14 10.77 32.80 -22.01
CA THR A 14 9.81 33.58 -21.21
C THR A 14 9.16 32.63 -20.17
N PRO A 15 9.08 33.02 -18.91
CA PRO A 15 8.45 32.18 -17.89
C PRO A 15 6.98 31.99 -18.24
N THR A 16 6.58 30.74 -18.46
CA THR A 16 5.19 30.38 -18.80
C THR A 16 4.57 29.53 -17.71
N ILE A 17 3.24 29.61 -17.56
CA ILE A 17 2.48 28.84 -16.57
C ILE A 17 2.04 27.48 -17.12
N TRP A 18 2.29 27.19 -18.39
CA TRP A 18 1.83 25.97 -19.06
C TRP A 18 2.34 24.68 -18.43
N PRO A 19 3.59 24.56 -18.00
CA PRO A 19 4.10 23.35 -17.31
C PRO A 19 3.35 23.04 -16.02
N VAL A 20 2.92 24.07 -15.28
CA VAL A 20 2.17 23.89 -14.03
C VAL A 20 0.78 23.34 -14.34
N GLY A 21 0.09 23.89 -15.33
CA GLY A 21 -1.21 23.39 -15.78
C GLY A 21 -1.13 21.95 -16.29
N PHE A 22 -0.06 21.61 -17.01
CA PHE A 22 0.21 20.25 -17.47
C PHE A 22 0.40 19.26 -16.30
N ALA A 23 1.18 19.63 -15.30
CA ALA A 23 1.38 18.82 -14.11
C ALA A 23 0.09 18.58 -13.31
N ILE A 24 -0.75 19.62 -13.17
CA ILE A 24 -2.07 19.52 -12.55
C ILE A 24 -2.96 18.56 -13.36
N GLY A 25 -2.97 18.66 -14.68
CA GLY A 25 -3.71 17.76 -15.55
C GLY A 25 -3.32 16.30 -15.36
N ILE A 26 -2.02 16.00 -15.32
CA ILE A 26 -1.49 14.66 -15.06
C ILE A 26 -1.93 14.16 -13.66
N ALA A 27 -1.83 14.99 -12.64
CA ALA A 27 -2.25 14.63 -11.28
C ALA A 27 -3.74 14.29 -11.24
N CYS A 28 -4.60 15.10 -11.85
CA CYS A 28 -6.03 14.83 -11.98
C CYS A 28 -6.32 13.55 -12.75
N LEU A 29 -5.54 13.24 -13.79
CA LEU A 29 -5.68 12.02 -14.58
C LEU A 29 -5.43 10.79 -13.71
N PHE A 30 -4.33 10.76 -12.95
CA PHE A 30 -4.02 9.64 -12.05
C PHE A 30 -5.04 9.49 -10.90
N VAL A 31 -5.44 10.60 -10.30
CA VAL A 31 -6.49 10.60 -9.26
C VAL A 31 -7.81 10.10 -9.85
N GLY A 32 -8.14 10.52 -11.06
CA GLY A 32 -9.35 10.11 -11.76
C GLY A 32 -9.42 8.62 -12.06
N LEU A 33 -8.29 7.96 -12.31
CA LEU A 33 -8.22 6.50 -12.48
C LEU A 33 -8.75 5.73 -11.26
N ILE A 34 -8.63 6.32 -10.07
CA ILE A 34 -8.99 5.67 -8.81
C ILE A 34 -10.40 6.08 -8.35
N ILE A 35 -10.76 7.36 -8.52
CA ILE A 35 -11.94 7.94 -7.87
C ILE A 35 -13.15 8.03 -8.81
N SER A 36 -12.97 8.53 -10.05
CA SER A 36 -14.10 8.83 -10.94
C SER A 36 -13.68 9.05 -12.39
N THR A 37 -14.43 8.45 -13.31
CA THR A 37 -14.26 8.63 -14.75
C THR A 37 -14.40 10.10 -15.18
N ILE A 38 -15.22 10.90 -14.48
CA ILE A 38 -15.36 12.34 -14.76
C ILE A 38 -14.05 13.07 -14.47
N VAL A 39 -13.43 12.81 -13.34
CA VAL A 39 -12.13 13.42 -12.95
C VAL A 39 -11.03 12.96 -13.90
N LEU A 40 -11.04 11.70 -14.35
CA LEU A 40 -10.14 11.18 -15.38
C LEU A 40 -10.24 11.99 -16.69
N ILE A 41 -11.47 12.18 -17.20
CA ILE A 41 -11.70 12.91 -18.44
C ILE A 41 -11.24 14.37 -18.31
N VAL A 42 -11.57 15.02 -17.20
CA VAL A 42 -11.12 16.41 -16.93
C VAL A 42 -9.59 16.47 -16.88
N GLY A 43 -8.93 15.54 -16.21
CA GLY A 43 -7.47 15.45 -16.16
C GLY A 43 -6.85 15.25 -17.53
N ALA A 44 -7.42 14.37 -18.36
CA ALA A 44 -6.95 14.13 -19.72
C ALA A 44 -7.09 15.38 -20.62
N VAL A 45 -8.21 16.08 -20.54
CA VAL A 45 -8.45 17.32 -21.28
C VAL A 45 -7.47 18.42 -20.87
N LEU A 46 -7.27 18.63 -19.58
CA LEU A 46 -6.31 19.60 -19.06
C LEU A 46 -4.88 19.26 -19.51
N THR A 47 -4.47 18.00 -19.39
CA THR A 47 -3.15 17.54 -19.84
C THR A 47 -2.96 17.81 -21.34
N ALA A 48 -3.94 17.51 -22.16
CA ALA A 48 -3.85 17.76 -23.60
C ALA A 48 -3.75 19.26 -23.94
N ILE A 49 -4.60 20.10 -23.32
CA ILE A 49 -4.61 21.54 -23.57
C ILE A 49 -3.30 22.20 -23.12
N PHE A 50 -2.91 21.97 -21.86
CA PHE A 50 -1.71 22.61 -21.33
C PHE A 50 -0.43 22.06 -21.94
N GLY A 51 -0.38 20.77 -22.28
CA GLY A 51 0.72 20.15 -23.01
C GLY A 51 0.85 20.75 -24.43
N PHE A 52 -0.24 20.91 -25.15
CA PHE A 52 -0.22 21.54 -26.46
C PHE A 52 0.25 23.00 -26.39
N LEU A 53 -0.27 23.79 -25.45
CA LEU A 53 0.12 25.19 -25.27
C LEU A 53 1.58 25.31 -24.90
N TRP A 54 2.10 24.42 -24.05
CA TRP A 54 3.51 24.39 -23.68
C TRP A 54 4.42 24.05 -24.87
N ILE A 55 4.09 23.01 -25.63
CA ILE A 55 4.85 22.64 -26.83
C ILE A 55 4.83 23.77 -27.86
N ARG A 56 3.66 24.36 -28.08
CA ARG A 56 3.51 25.49 -28.99
C ARG A 56 4.39 26.70 -28.61
N ASP A 57 4.41 27.02 -27.31
CA ASP A 57 5.21 28.11 -26.77
C ASP A 57 6.72 27.80 -26.87
N ALA A 58 7.14 26.62 -26.46
CA ALA A 58 8.53 26.18 -26.57
C ALA A 58 9.04 26.10 -28.02
N THR A 59 8.16 25.87 -29.00
CA THR A 59 8.54 25.76 -30.41
C THR A 59 8.34 27.06 -31.18
N SER A 60 7.70 28.07 -30.60
CA SER A 60 7.45 29.37 -31.26
C SER A 60 8.75 30.09 -31.62
N GLY A 61 9.78 30.01 -30.76
CA GLY A 61 11.09 30.59 -31.01
C GLY A 61 11.85 29.98 -32.20
N LEU A 62 11.57 28.71 -32.52
CA LEU A 62 12.20 28.02 -33.65
C LEU A 62 11.60 28.46 -35.02
N ARG A 63 10.41 29.04 -35.01
CA ARG A 63 9.72 29.49 -36.25
C ARG A 63 10.03 30.92 -36.65
N THR A 64 10.62 31.71 -35.77
CA THR A 64 10.86 33.14 -35.96
C THR A 64 12.33 33.51 -36.18
N THR A 65 13.25 32.59 -36.26
CA THR A 65 14.61 32.89 -36.64
C THR A 65 14.74 32.85 -38.15
N PRO A 66 14.75 34.02 -38.84
CA PRO A 66 15.18 34.07 -40.23
C PRO A 66 16.62 33.61 -40.24
N THR A 67 16.95 32.62 -41.03
CA THR A 67 18.33 32.23 -41.33
C THR A 67 18.95 33.44 -42.04
N GLN A 68 19.57 34.36 -41.28
CA GLN A 68 20.47 35.30 -41.90
C GLN A 68 21.64 34.52 -42.47
N PRO A 69 22.00 34.70 -43.73
CA PRO A 69 23.21 34.13 -44.27
C PRO A 69 24.36 34.57 -43.36
N GLN A 70 25.03 33.65 -42.73
CA GLN A 70 26.20 33.95 -41.94
C GLN A 70 27.28 34.42 -42.89
N GLU A 71 27.44 35.75 -42.96
CA GLU A 71 28.52 36.41 -43.68
C GLU A 71 29.81 35.91 -43.03
N ALA A 72 30.70 35.37 -43.85
CA ALA A 72 31.96 34.82 -43.38
C ALA A 72 32.71 35.88 -42.54
N PRO A 73 33.21 35.55 -41.35
CA PRO A 73 33.83 36.51 -40.48
C PRO A 73 35.06 37.12 -41.23
N GLU A 74 35.00 38.42 -41.44
CA GLU A 74 36.11 39.22 -41.93
C GLU A 74 37.30 38.96 -41.02
N PRO A 75 38.52 38.71 -41.55
CA PRO A 75 39.69 38.43 -40.69
C PRO A 75 39.89 39.61 -39.74
N ALA A 76 39.79 39.34 -38.46
CA ALA A 76 39.90 40.30 -37.39
C ALA A 76 41.21 41.08 -37.54
N PRO A 77 41.20 42.43 -37.52
CA PRO A 77 42.40 43.23 -37.48
C PRO A 77 43.20 42.79 -36.23
N SER A 78 44.51 42.59 -36.43
CA SER A 78 45.45 42.20 -35.36
C SER A 78 45.24 43.09 -34.13
N ALA A 79 44.74 42.46 -33.05
CA ALA A 79 44.45 43.18 -31.82
C ALA A 79 45.67 43.90 -31.32
N PRO A 80 45.61 45.21 -30.97
CA PRO A 80 46.69 45.90 -30.31
C PRO A 80 47.04 45.15 -29.03
N PRO A 81 48.37 45.18 -28.61
CA PRO A 81 48.77 44.46 -27.41
C PRO A 81 47.91 44.92 -26.21
N ILE A 82 47.28 43.96 -25.57
CA ILE A 82 46.48 44.21 -24.41
C ILE A 82 47.30 44.94 -23.35
N PRO A 83 46.95 46.18 -22.98
CA PRO A 83 47.66 46.85 -21.90
C PRO A 83 47.43 46.00 -20.63
N ALA A 84 48.57 45.74 -19.94
CA ALA A 84 48.53 45.03 -18.66
C ALA A 84 47.41 45.64 -17.80
N HIS A 85 46.39 44.82 -17.47
CA HIS A 85 45.28 45.24 -16.64
C HIS A 85 45.83 45.77 -15.32
N LYS A 86 45.88 47.08 -15.16
CA LYS A 86 45.89 47.72 -13.85
C LYS A 86 44.61 47.18 -13.19
N GLY A 87 44.78 46.43 -12.12
CA GLY A 87 43.80 45.61 -11.47
C GLY A 87 42.36 46.22 -11.54
N ARG A 88 41.42 45.42 -11.99
CA ARG A 88 40.00 45.72 -11.71
C ARG A 88 39.94 46.06 -10.22
N PRO A 89 39.28 47.16 -9.83
CA PRO A 89 38.99 47.36 -8.43
C PRO A 89 38.32 46.06 -7.94
N ALA A 90 38.94 45.41 -6.99
CA ALA A 90 38.37 44.24 -6.36
C ALA A 90 36.94 44.62 -5.92
N MET A 91 35.94 43.80 -6.21
CA MET A 91 34.64 43.99 -5.59
C MET A 91 34.89 44.18 -4.09
N PRO A 92 34.35 45.22 -3.46
CA PRO A 92 34.50 45.38 -2.03
C PRO A 92 34.13 44.08 -1.35
N GLU A 93 35.08 43.48 -0.64
CA GLU A 93 34.78 42.30 0.17
C GLU A 93 33.75 42.73 1.21
N PRO A 94 32.64 41.97 1.34
CA PRO A 94 31.68 42.24 2.39
C PRO A 94 32.42 42.17 3.72
N GLY A 95 32.26 43.19 4.58
CA GLY A 95 32.87 43.21 5.91
C GLY A 95 32.51 41.95 6.68
N GLU A 96 33.44 41.45 7.51
CA GLU A 96 33.22 40.27 8.34
C GLU A 96 31.89 40.40 9.09
N GLY A 97 30.91 39.55 8.73
CA GLY A 97 29.56 39.52 9.29
C GLY A 97 28.46 40.17 8.43
N GLU A 98 28.78 40.85 7.31
CA GLU A 98 27.80 41.43 6.40
C GLU A 98 27.40 40.39 5.32
N VAL A 99 26.40 39.59 5.60
CA VAL A 99 25.75 38.75 4.58
C VAL A 99 24.94 39.69 3.67
N VAL A 100 25.41 39.85 2.41
CA VAL A 100 24.68 40.61 1.39
C VAL A 100 23.28 39.96 1.21
N ARG A 101 22.29 40.52 1.87
CA ARG A 101 20.93 40.05 1.81
C ARG A 101 20.25 40.67 0.62
N PHE A 102 20.14 39.93 -0.46
CA PHE A 102 19.25 40.30 -1.57
C PHE A 102 17.78 39.99 -1.14
N PRO A 103 16.96 41.01 -0.89
CA PRO A 103 15.59 40.80 -0.40
C PRO A 103 14.75 39.92 -1.36
N ARG A 104 15.05 39.97 -2.68
CA ARG A 104 14.38 39.13 -3.70
C ARG A 104 14.80 37.67 -3.64
N SER A 105 16.08 37.36 -3.33
CA SER A 105 16.52 35.97 -3.21
C SER A 105 15.86 35.26 -2.03
N LYS A 106 15.66 35.95 -0.90
CA LYS A 106 14.97 35.40 0.27
C LYS A 106 13.50 35.13 0.00
N LEU A 107 12.83 36.04 -0.75
CA LEU A 107 11.46 35.79 -1.15
C LEU A 107 11.34 34.57 -2.06
N LEU A 108 12.22 34.47 -3.06
CA LEU A 108 12.26 33.31 -3.97
C LEU A 108 12.60 32.02 -3.24
N GLU A 109 13.57 32.04 -2.35
CA GLU A 109 13.95 30.91 -1.50
C GLU A 109 12.78 30.45 -0.62
N ALA A 110 12.17 31.39 0.11
CA ALA A 110 11.02 31.10 0.96
C ALA A 110 9.81 30.57 0.16
N THR A 111 9.57 31.12 -1.03
CA THR A 111 8.49 30.67 -1.92
C THR A 111 8.78 29.27 -2.47
N THR A 112 10.01 29.01 -2.90
CA THR A 112 10.40 27.69 -3.43
C THR A 112 10.32 26.61 -2.34
N LEU A 113 10.89 26.90 -1.16
CA LEU A 113 10.84 25.98 -0.02
C LEU A 113 9.42 25.79 0.51
N GLY A 114 8.63 26.87 0.60
CA GLY A 114 7.25 26.82 1.05
C GLY A 114 6.35 26.03 0.10
N LEU A 115 6.45 26.30 -1.20
CA LEU A 115 5.68 25.59 -2.23
C LEU A 115 6.13 24.13 -2.34
N GLY A 116 7.44 23.88 -2.36
CA GLY A 116 8.00 22.54 -2.36
C GLY A 116 7.61 21.74 -1.12
N GLY A 117 7.66 22.38 0.06
CA GLY A 117 7.21 21.79 1.31
C GLY A 117 5.70 21.48 1.33
N LEU A 118 4.87 22.37 0.79
CA LEU A 118 3.43 22.15 0.67
C LEU A 118 3.12 20.99 -0.27
N ILE A 119 3.73 20.94 -1.45
CA ILE A 119 3.57 19.83 -2.39
C ILE A 119 4.05 18.52 -1.74
N GLY A 120 5.21 18.55 -1.11
CA GLY A 120 5.74 17.40 -0.37
C GLY A 120 4.78 16.91 0.71
N LEU A 121 4.20 17.82 1.50
CA LEU A 121 3.22 17.48 2.53
C LEU A 121 1.96 16.82 1.94
N VAL A 122 1.38 17.43 0.90
CA VAL A 122 0.15 16.95 0.25
C VAL A 122 0.32 15.55 -0.34
N VAL A 123 1.51 15.23 -0.85
CA VAL A 123 1.81 13.89 -1.39
C VAL A 123 2.22 12.92 -0.29
N THR A 124 3.10 13.35 0.62
CA THR A 124 3.69 12.45 1.62
C THR A 124 2.70 12.09 2.72
N ALA A 125 1.83 13.00 3.16
CA ALA A 125 0.90 12.73 4.24
C ALA A 125 -0.08 11.57 3.94
N PRO A 126 -0.76 11.51 2.77
CA PRO A 126 -1.59 10.35 2.45
C PRO A 126 -0.78 9.07 2.24
N VAL A 127 0.42 9.14 1.64
CA VAL A 127 1.28 7.97 1.47
C VAL A 127 1.71 7.40 2.82
N LEU A 128 2.16 8.25 3.75
CA LEU A 128 2.50 7.83 5.11
C LEU A 128 1.27 7.32 5.86
N GLY A 129 0.12 7.98 5.70
CA GLY A 129 -1.14 7.52 6.28
C GLY A 129 -1.49 6.12 5.80
N PHE A 130 -1.41 5.86 4.51
CA PHE A 130 -1.68 4.54 3.93
C PHE A 130 -0.69 3.46 4.38
N THR A 131 0.56 3.84 4.65
CA THR A 131 1.62 2.90 5.04
C THR A 131 1.59 2.60 6.54
N ILE A 132 1.31 3.60 7.37
CA ILE A 132 1.48 3.50 8.83
C ILE A 132 0.16 3.21 9.55
N LEU A 133 -0.98 3.79 9.09
CA LEU A 133 -2.25 3.71 9.81
C LEU A 133 -2.95 2.33 9.81
N PRO A 134 -2.88 1.49 8.75
CA PRO A 134 -3.67 0.26 8.70
C PRO A 134 -3.52 -0.66 9.93
N PRO A 135 -2.33 -0.86 10.50
CA PRO A 135 -2.16 -1.68 11.70
C PRO A 135 -2.88 -1.12 12.94
N PHE A 136 -3.10 0.20 12.99
CA PHE A 136 -3.70 0.88 14.14
C PHE A 136 -5.22 1.09 14.00
N ILE A 137 -5.79 0.83 12.83
CA ILE A 137 -7.22 0.97 12.58
C ILE A 137 -7.88 -0.39 12.77
N LYS A 138 -8.69 -0.51 13.83
CA LYS A 138 -9.55 -1.68 14.01
C LYS A 138 -10.58 -1.70 12.90
N GLN A 139 -10.45 -2.67 11.99
CA GLN A 139 -11.44 -2.93 10.96
C GLN A 139 -12.59 -3.70 11.59
N GLY A 140 -13.81 -3.19 11.47
CA GLY A 140 -15.00 -3.92 11.87
C GLY A 140 -15.12 -5.19 11.03
N HIS A 141 -15.37 -6.32 11.68
CA HIS A 141 -15.64 -7.58 10.99
C HIS A 141 -17.14 -7.84 11.07
N PRO A 142 -17.81 -7.99 9.93
CA PRO A 142 -19.22 -8.37 9.95
C PRO A 142 -19.38 -9.78 10.51
N GLU A 143 -20.49 -10.00 11.19
CA GLU A 143 -20.90 -11.34 11.60
C GLU A 143 -21.29 -12.16 10.37
N VAL A 144 -20.81 -13.39 10.27
CA VAL A 144 -21.09 -14.29 9.17
C VAL A 144 -21.69 -15.59 9.70
N ASP A 145 -22.94 -15.85 9.37
CA ASP A 145 -23.59 -17.13 9.63
C ASP A 145 -23.02 -18.19 8.69
N VAL A 146 -22.44 -19.25 9.25
CA VAL A 146 -21.78 -20.32 8.46
C VAL A 146 -22.53 -21.63 8.44
N GLY A 147 -23.73 -21.69 9.00
CA GLY A 147 -24.59 -22.86 8.95
C GLY A 147 -25.08 -23.31 10.32
N ALA A 148 -25.89 -24.39 10.33
CA ALA A 148 -26.33 -24.97 11.56
C ALA A 148 -25.20 -25.68 12.31
N VAL A 149 -25.28 -25.74 13.63
CA VAL A 149 -24.28 -26.46 14.45
C VAL A 149 -24.20 -27.94 14.00
N ASP A 150 -25.29 -28.51 13.60
CA ASP A 150 -25.40 -29.92 13.13
C ASP A 150 -24.71 -30.16 11.78
N ASP A 151 -24.43 -29.12 11.01
CA ASP A 151 -23.68 -29.23 9.75
C ASP A 151 -22.20 -29.52 10.00
N PHE A 152 -21.72 -29.40 11.25
CA PHE A 152 -20.33 -29.60 11.65
C PHE A 152 -20.19 -30.88 12.47
N PRO A 153 -19.74 -32.01 11.88
CA PRO A 153 -19.53 -33.24 12.58
C PRO A 153 -18.44 -33.14 13.63
N GLU A 154 -18.60 -33.82 14.77
CA GLU A 154 -17.61 -33.81 15.86
C GLU A 154 -16.27 -34.40 15.42
N ASN A 155 -15.20 -33.81 15.94
CA ASN A 155 -13.81 -34.22 15.74
C ASN A 155 -13.34 -34.28 14.28
N LYS A 156 -14.04 -33.54 13.39
CA LYS A 156 -13.74 -33.47 11.98
C LYS A 156 -13.67 -32.02 11.55
N PHE A 157 -12.64 -31.64 10.78
CA PHE A 157 -12.58 -30.30 10.20
C PHE A 157 -13.54 -30.18 9.02
N VAL A 158 -14.25 -29.08 8.95
CA VAL A 158 -15.04 -28.67 7.80
C VAL A 158 -14.38 -27.43 7.20
N THR A 159 -14.00 -27.53 5.94
CA THR A 159 -13.52 -26.38 5.17
C THR A 159 -14.72 -25.52 4.78
N THR A 160 -14.85 -24.37 5.42
CA THR A 160 -15.99 -23.47 5.25
C THR A 160 -15.56 -22.29 4.41
N THR A 161 -16.16 -22.12 3.23
CA THR A 161 -15.86 -20.99 2.33
C THR A 161 -17.07 -20.08 2.24
N TYR A 162 -16.86 -18.80 2.52
CA TYR A 162 -17.92 -17.79 2.62
C TYR A 162 -17.45 -16.43 2.09
N LEU A 163 -18.39 -15.54 1.80
CA LEU A 163 -18.14 -14.14 1.46
C LEU A 163 -18.38 -13.26 2.69
N ILE A 164 -17.41 -12.45 3.10
CA ILE A 164 -17.60 -11.49 4.19
C ILE A 164 -18.60 -10.40 3.76
N ASN A 165 -18.48 -9.93 2.52
CA ASN A 165 -19.40 -8.98 1.93
C ASN A 165 -19.83 -9.49 0.55
N PRO A 166 -21.06 -10.01 0.40
CA PRO A 166 -21.56 -10.52 -0.87
C PRO A 166 -21.54 -9.48 -2.00
N GLU A 167 -21.72 -8.19 -1.68
CA GLU A 167 -21.70 -7.11 -2.68
C GLU A 167 -20.32 -6.92 -3.33
N GLN A 168 -19.26 -7.24 -2.60
CA GLN A 168 -17.90 -7.21 -3.10
C GLN A 168 -17.51 -8.48 -3.89
N GLY A 169 -18.37 -9.49 -3.89
CA GLY A 169 -18.15 -10.75 -4.58
C GLY A 169 -16.89 -11.49 -4.13
N GLU A 170 -16.18 -12.11 -5.06
CA GLU A 170 -15.03 -13.00 -4.82
C GLU A 170 -13.86 -12.33 -4.05
N VAL A 171 -13.72 -11.02 -4.10
CA VAL A 171 -12.68 -10.30 -3.35
C VAL A 171 -12.87 -10.45 -1.84
N SER A 172 -14.13 -10.62 -1.41
CA SER A 172 -14.48 -10.83 0.00
C SER A 172 -14.47 -12.29 0.42
N ARG A 173 -14.12 -13.23 -0.46
CA ARG A 173 -14.08 -14.67 -0.17
C ARG A 173 -13.07 -14.97 0.93
N ARG A 174 -13.52 -15.74 1.93
CA ARG A 174 -12.68 -16.25 3.02
C ARG A 174 -12.93 -17.73 3.20
N THR A 175 -11.97 -18.38 3.81
CA THR A 175 -12.06 -19.80 4.18
C THR A 175 -11.63 -19.95 5.63
N ALA A 176 -12.38 -20.71 6.39
CA ALA A 176 -12.03 -21.13 7.74
C ALA A 176 -12.08 -22.66 7.84
N TYR A 177 -11.27 -23.19 8.72
CA TYR A 177 -11.30 -24.61 9.11
C TYR A 177 -12.02 -24.72 10.45
N ILE A 178 -13.18 -25.33 10.44
CA ILE A 178 -14.06 -25.43 11.61
C ILE A 178 -14.11 -26.86 12.08
N ARG A 179 -13.77 -27.09 13.32
CA ARG A 179 -13.93 -28.39 14.00
C ARG A 179 -14.86 -28.22 15.18
N ASN A 180 -15.91 -29.05 15.22
CA ASN A 180 -16.75 -29.20 16.37
C ASN A 180 -16.04 -30.10 17.40
N ASN A 181 -15.80 -29.58 18.61
CA ASN A 181 -15.16 -30.29 19.70
C ASN A 181 -16.17 -30.98 20.61
N GLY A 182 -17.47 -30.93 20.32
CA GLY A 182 -18.54 -31.37 21.21
C GLY A 182 -18.98 -30.26 22.16
N PHE A 183 -19.35 -30.61 23.37
CA PHE A 183 -19.91 -29.69 24.35
C PHE A 183 -18.97 -29.47 25.53
N LEU A 184 -18.74 -28.23 25.89
CA LEU A 184 -18.12 -27.84 27.16
C LEU A 184 -19.24 -27.42 28.13
N GLY A 185 -19.62 -28.34 29.01
CA GLY A 185 -20.83 -28.18 29.80
C GLY A 185 -22.08 -28.23 28.90
N ASN A 186 -22.86 -27.14 28.84
CA ASN A 186 -24.03 -27.02 28.01
C ASN A 186 -23.85 -26.19 26.73
N ALA A 187 -22.60 -25.69 26.49
CA ALA A 187 -22.29 -24.87 25.33
C ALA A 187 -21.50 -25.68 24.29
N PRO A 188 -21.85 -25.58 22.99
CA PRO A 188 -21.06 -26.19 21.95
C PRO A 188 -19.70 -25.50 21.84
N SER A 189 -18.66 -26.30 21.62
CA SER A 189 -17.27 -25.83 21.53
C SER A 189 -16.73 -26.06 20.13
N PHE A 190 -16.07 -25.04 19.60
CA PHE A 190 -15.50 -25.09 18.26
C PHE A 190 -14.05 -24.63 18.25
N THR A 191 -13.23 -25.29 17.45
CA THR A 191 -11.93 -24.80 17.00
C THR A 191 -12.13 -24.22 15.59
N ILE A 192 -11.92 -22.91 15.44
CA ILE A 192 -12.13 -22.21 14.17
C ILE A 192 -10.85 -21.49 13.77
N LEU A 193 -10.15 -22.04 12.78
CA LEU A 193 -8.86 -21.56 12.31
C LEU A 193 -9.01 -20.77 11.01
N SER A 194 -8.30 -19.65 10.92
CA SER A 194 -8.14 -18.93 9.64
C SER A 194 -7.27 -19.75 8.69
N ASN A 195 -7.61 -19.76 7.40
CA ASN A 195 -6.75 -20.37 6.39
C ASN A 195 -5.60 -19.45 5.94
N ARG A 196 -5.38 -18.32 6.61
CA ARG A 196 -4.31 -17.38 6.28
C ARG A 196 -3.05 -17.70 7.08
N CYS A 197 -1.97 -18.00 6.35
CA CYS A 197 -0.65 -18.20 6.95
C CYS A 197 -0.17 -16.90 7.61
N VAL A 198 0.23 -16.98 8.87
CA VAL A 198 0.71 -15.82 9.63
C VAL A 198 2.09 -15.33 9.19
N HIS A 199 2.74 -16.01 8.24
CA HIS A 199 3.98 -15.52 7.64
C HIS A 199 3.70 -14.36 6.67
N LEU A 200 2.98 -14.60 5.55
CA LEU A 200 2.69 -13.60 4.51
C LEU A 200 1.27 -13.74 3.94
N GLY A 201 0.33 -14.33 4.68
CA GLY A 201 -1.07 -14.40 4.31
C GLY A 201 -1.43 -15.41 3.22
N CYS A 202 -0.52 -16.31 2.81
CA CYS A 202 -0.81 -17.35 1.84
C CYS A 202 -1.90 -18.30 2.35
N PRO A 203 -2.74 -18.90 1.47
CA PRO A 203 -3.70 -19.90 1.88
C PRO A 203 -3.01 -21.15 2.44
N VAL A 204 -3.35 -21.51 3.65
CA VAL A 204 -2.92 -22.75 4.29
C VAL A 204 -3.84 -23.87 3.84
N GLN A 205 -3.32 -25.06 3.67
CA GLN A 205 -4.04 -26.26 3.24
C GLN A 205 -4.00 -27.33 4.32
N VAL A 206 -4.99 -28.22 4.30
CA VAL A 206 -5.05 -29.38 5.21
C VAL A 206 -3.98 -30.38 4.79
N ASN A 207 -3.13 -30.81 5.73
CA ASN A 207 -2.10 -31.80 5.48
C ASN A 207 -2.64 -33.23 5.49
N GLY A 208 -2.15 -34.04 4.54
CA GLY A 208 -2.28 -35.51 4.58
C GLY A 208 -3.66 -36.06 4.32
N LEU A 209 -4.61 -35.24 3.87
CA LEU A 209 -6.00 -35.65 3.74
C LEU A 209 -6.58 -35.42 2.35
N SER A 210 -7.26 -36.42 1.85
CA SER A 210 -8.24 -36.24 0.82
C SER A 210 -9.46 -35.52 1.42
N LEU A 211 -9.84 -34.39 0.84
CA LEU A 211 -11.16 -33.81 1.08
C LEU A 211 -12.20 -34.83 0.68
N GLU A 212 -13.23 -35.01 1.50
CA GLU A 212 -14.40 -35.75 1.07
C GLU A 212 -15.09 -34.99 -0.05
N ASP A 213 -15.45 -35.65 -1.13
CA ASP A 213 -16.01 -35.01 -2.34
C ASP A 213 -17.44 -34.43 -2.12
N GLN A 214 -17.96 -34.45 -0.90
CA GLN A 214 -19.29 -33.97 -0.57
C GLN A 214 -19.27 -32.48 -0.21
N LYS A 215 -19.30 -31.65 -1.24
CA LYS A 215 -19.54 -30.23 -1.07
C LYS A 215 -21.02 -29.98 -0.78
N GLN A 216 -21.34 -29.34 0.32
CA GLN A 216 -22.67 -28.88 0.67
C GLN A 216 -22.76 -27.36 0.53
N LEU A 217 -23.77 -26.90 -0.20
CA LEU A 217 -24.09 -25.47 -0.26
C LEU A 217 -25.18 -25.18 0.76
N VAL A 218 -24.83 -24.49 1.82
CA VAL A 218 -25.75 -24.05 2.85
C VAL A 218 -26.27 -22.65 2.48
N LYS A 219 -27.61 -22.54 2.43
CA LYS A 219 -28.27 -21.24 2.22
C LYS A 219 -28.37 -20.51 3.54
N VAL A 220 -27.90 -19.27 3.54
CA VAL A 220 -28.02 -18.34 4.68
C VAL A 220 -29.04 -17.28 4.31
N GLU A 221 -29.93 -16.97 5.22
CA GLU A 221 -30.98 -15.97 5.02
C GLU A 221 -30.35 -14.59 4.86
N GLY A 222 -30.57 -13.93 3.71
CA GLY A 222 -30.01 -12.63 3.40
C GLY A 222 -28.52 -12.61 3.00
N GLY A 223 -27.87 -13.78 2.91
CA GLY A 223 -26.44 -13.91 2.59
C GLY A 223 -26.16 -14.71 1.31
N ALA A 224 -24.90 -14.72 0.91
CA ALA A 224 -24.42 -15.61 -0.14
C ALA A 224 -24.39 -17.05 0.35
N PRO A 225 -24.59 -18.05 -0.53
CA PRO A 225 -24.49 -19.45 -0.15
C PRO A 225 -23.07 -19.77 0.33
N ILE A 226 -22.98 -20.60 1.37
CA ILE A 226 -21.74 -21.01 2.01
C ILE A 226 -21.41 -22.43 1.57
N GLU A 227 -20.17 -22.64 1.13
CA GLU A 227 -19.69 -23.97 0.75
C GLU A 227 -19.03 -24.63 1.96
N LEU A 228 -19.53 -25.80 2.34
CA LEU A 228 -18.98 -26.68 3.37
C LEU A 228 -18.39 -27.93 2.70
N THR A 229 -17.14 -28.22 2.99
CA THR A 229 -16.47 -29.43 2.51
C THR A 229 -15.87 -30.18 3.70
N PRO A 230 -16.50 -31.25 4.17
CA PRO A 230 -15.99 -32.06 5.27
C PRO A 230 -14.64 -32.68 4.91
N THR A 231 -13.70 -32.64 5.86
CA THR A 231 -12.40 -33.32 5.77
C THR A 231 -12.33 -34.43 6.80
N LYS A 232 -11.51 -35.45 6.59
CA LYS A 232 -11.17 -36.41 7.65
C LYS A 232 -10.38 -35.69 8.75
N ALA A 233 -10.14 -36.35 9.89
CA ALA A 233 -9.35 -35.79 10.97
C ALA A 233 -7.99 -35.30 10.43
N ALA A 234 -7.74 -34.00 10.50
CA ALA A 234 -6.54 -33.41 9.97
C ALA A 234 -5.30 -33.83 10.77
N SER A 235 -4.20 -34.08 10.09
CA SER A 235 -2.88 -34.27 10.74
C SER A 235 -2.16 -32.95 10.96
N GLY A 236 -2.78 -31.83 10.59
CA GLY A 236 -2.26 -30.48 10.66
C GLY A 236 -2.49 -29.72 9.37
N PHE A 237 -1.81 -28.58 9.21
CA PHE A 237 -1.97 -27.70 8.07
C PHE A 237 -0.62 -27.27 7.51
N GLY A 238 -0.53 -27.09 6.20
CA GLY A 238 0.68 -26.69 5.49
C GLY A 238 0.46 -25.46 4.62
N CYS A 239 1.41 -24.55 4.64
CA CYS A 239 1.44 -23.41 3.73
C CYS A 239 2.35 -23.74 2.53
N PRO A 240 1.81 -23.81 1.31
CA PRO A 240 2.59 -24.21 0.12
C PRO A 240 3.59 -23.15 -0.33
N CYS A 241 3.45 -21.88 0.11
CA CYS A 241 4.30 -20.79 -0.38
C CYS A 241 5.74 -20.92 0.12
N HIS A 242 5.93 -21.09 1.43
CA HIS A 242 7.26 -21.13 2.05
C HIS A 242 7.43 -22.27 3.06
N GLY A 243 6.56 -23.29 3.00
CA GLY A 243 6.69 -24.47 3.83
C GLY A 243 6.33 -24.30 5.31
N GLY A 244 5.53 -23.27 5.66
CA GLY A 244 4.99 -23.13 7.01
C GLY A 244 4.13 -24.34 7.38
N GLN A 245 4.35 -24.92 8.56
CA GLN A 245 3.61 -26.09 9.05
C GLN A 245 2.96 -25.78 10.39
N TYR A 246 1.74 -26.27 10.55
CA TYR A 246 0.93 -26.08 11.74
C TYR A 246 0.31 -27.41 12.19
N ASP A 247 0.13 -27.57 13.49
CA ASP A 247 -0.60 -28.70 14.05
C ASP A 247 -2.13 -28.56 13.91
N THR A 248 -2.89 -29.47 14.49
CA THR A 248 -4.36 -29.46 14.45
C THR A 248 -5.00 -28.36 15.30
N GLU A 249 -4.25 -27.76 16.22
CA GLU A 249 -4.69 -26.59 16.98
C GLU A 249 -4.26 -25.27 16.35
N GLY A 250 -3.49 -25.33 15.25
CA GLY A 250 -2.98 -24.19 14.53
C GLY A 250 -1.62 -23.71 15.06
N ASN A 251 -1.00 -24.38 16.02
CA ASN A 251 0.34 -24.02 16.48
C ASN A 251 1.38 -24.20 15.38
N ARG A 252 2.37 -23.34 15.37
CA ARG A 252 3.53 -23.49 14.48
C ARG A 252 4.30 -24.77 14.82
N VAL A 253 4.55 -25.59 13.83
CA VAL A 253 5.40 -26.80 13.94
C VAL A 253 6.74 -26.58 13.24
N ALA A 254 6.73 -25.97 12.05
CA ALA A 254 7.93 -25.75 11.27
C ALA A 254 7.78 -24.60 10.26
N GLY A 255 8.90 -24.20 9.68
CA GLY A 255 8.94 -23.17 8.62
C GLY A 255 8.96 -21.73 9.17
N PRO A 256 8.78 -20.76 8.29
CA PRO A 256 8.96 -19.35 8.61
C PRO A 256 7.86 -18.67 9.47
N PRO A 257 6.63 -19.22 9.65
CA PRO A 257 5.68 -18.60 10.57
C PRO A 257 6.27 -18.45 11.98
N VAL A 258 5.87 -17.42 12.69
CA VAL A 258 6.42 -17.09 14.02
C VAL A 258 5.46 -17.40 15.18
N ARG A 259 4.18 -17.61 14.88
CA ARG A 259 3.11 -17.86 15.87
C ARG A 259 2.06 -18.83 15.32
N ALA A 260 1.06 -19.13 16.13
CA ALA A 260 -0.07 -19.94 15.69
C ALA A 260 -0.96 -19.21 14.66
N LEU A 261 -1.77 -20.00 13.94
CA LEU A 261 -2.81 -19.46 13.05
C LEU A 261 -3.81 -18.63 13.84
N ASP A 262 -4.31 -17.57 13.20
CA ASP A 262 -5.41 -16.77 13.75
C ASP A 262 -6.65 -17.63 13.92
N ARG A 263 -7.44 -17.33 14.94
CA ARG A 263 -8.72 -17.97 15.21
C ARG A 263 -9.86 -16.97 15.08
N TYR A 264 -11.06 -17.47 14.87
CA TYR A 264 -12.28 -16.66 14.89
C TYR A 264 -13.00 -16.83 16.21
N ARG A 265 -13.54 -15.75 16.76
CA ARG A 265 -14.57 -15.77 17.77
C ARG A 265 -15.88 -16.20 17.11
N PHE A 266 -16.76 -16.80 17.87
CA PHE A 266 -18.05 -17.25 17.36
C PHE A 266 -19.17 -17.04 18.38
N LEU A 267 -20.37 -17.03 17.88
CA LEU A 267 -21.61 -17.03 18.64
C LEU A 267 -22.50 -18.15 18.13
N ILE A 268 -23.33 -18.68 19.02
CA ILE A 268 -24.42 -19.56 18.61
C ILE A 268 -25.71 -18.74 18.70
N ARG A 269 -26.40 -18.61 17.58
CA ARG A 269 -27.68 -17.91 17.48
C ARG A 269 -28.68 -18.80 16.80
N ASP A 270 -29.76 -19.13 17.50
CA ASP A 270 -30.84 -20.00 17.01
C ASP A 270 -30.35 -21.36 16.44
N GLY A 271 -29.39 -21.99 17.13
CA GLY A 271 -28.78 -23.24 16.68
C GLY A 271 -27.84 -23.13 15.50
N ARG A 272 -27.47 -21.92 15.10
CA ARG A 272 -26.56 -21.63 13.99
C ARG A 272 -25.23 -21.08 14.49
N LEU A 273 -24.15 -21.47 13.83
CA LEU A 273 -22.80 -20.99 14.09
C LEU A 273 -22.54 -19.68 13.33
N VAL A 274 -22.27 -18.64 14.07
CA VAL A 274 -21.98 -17.31 13.53
C VAL A 274 -20.53 -16.94 13.86
N LEU A 275 -19.71 -16.72 12.83
CA LEU A 275 -18.36 -16.20 12.97
C LEU A 275 -18.41 -14.71 13.23
N THR A 276 -17.53 -14.25 14.13
CA THR A 276 -17.40 -12.83 14.44
C THR A 276 -15.97 -12.36 14.11
N GLU A 277 -15.33 -11.63 15.01
CA GLU A 277 -14.00 -11.09 14.77
C GLU A 277 -12.90 -12.18 14.82
N PRO A 278 -11.93 -12.15 13.92
CA PRO A 278 -10.71 -12.91 14.08
C PRO A 278 -9.85 -12.33 15.21
N TYR A 279 -9.02 -13.17 15.81
CA TYR A 279 -8.04 -12.75 16.80
C TYR A 279 -6.72 -13.49 16.62
N SER A 280 -5.64 -12.83 16.99
CA SER A 280 -4.29 -13.37 16.88
C SER A 280 -4.00 -14.30 18.02
N VAL A 281 -3.31 -15.41 17.72
CA VAL A 281 -2.94 -16.45 18.67
C VAL A 281 -1.42 -16.61 18.66
N GLY A 282 -0.81 -16.55 19.83
CA GLY A 282 0.60 -16.86 20.03
C GLY A 282 0.81 -18.38 20.04
N GLU A 283 0.15 -19.05 20.97
CA GLU A 283 0.26 -20.49 21.20
C GLU A 283 -1.05 -21.05 21.76
N VAL A 284 -1.28 -22.34 21.54
CA VAL A 284 -2.39 -23.10 22.11
C VAL A 284 -1.85 -24.31 22.85
N GLU A 285 -2.12 -24.42 24.14
CA GLU A 285 -1.81 -25.58 24.96
C GLU A 285 -3.03 -26.51 25.04
N GLY A 286 -2.82 -27.82 25.01
CA GLY A 286 -3.90 -28.82 25.02
C GLY A 286 -4.56 -29.01 23.65
N THR A 287 -5.65 -29.75 23.63
CA THR A 287 -6.40 -30.09 22.41
C THR A 287 -7.91 -30.12 22.66
N GLY A 288 -8.69 -29.75 21.64
CA GLY A 288 -10.15 -29.88 21.67
C GLY A 288 -10.82 -29.07 22.77
N LEU A 289 -11.41 -29.75 23.76
CA LEU A 289 -12.13 -29.11 24.88
C LEU A 289 -11.21 -28.57 25.98
N GLU A 290 -9.98 -29.09 26.05
CA GLU A 290 -9.01 -28.75 27.11
C GLU A 290 -7.98 -27.70 26.63
N VAL A 291 -8.30 -26.94 25.63
CA VAL A 291 -7.38 -25.94 25.09
C VAL A 291 -7.26 -24.71 25.98
N VAL A 292 -6.04 -24.25 26.19
CA VAL A 292 -5.72 -22.94 26.74
C VAL A 292 -5.09 -22.11 25.63
N ILE A 293 -5.77 -21.03 25.24
CA ILE A 293 -5.35 -20.18 24.12
C ILE A 293 -4.61 -18.97 24.69
N LYS A 294 -3.35 -18.82 24.33
CA LYS A 294 -2.56 -17.62 24.60
C LYS A 294 -2.77 -16.66 23.43
N ALA A 295 -3.67 -15.69 23.63
CA ALA A 295 -3.91 -14.64 22.63
C ALA A 295 -2.66 -13.78 22.45
N TYR A 296 -2.46 -13.29 21.23
CA TYR A 296 -1.36 -12.38 20.92
C TYR A 296 -1.94 -10.98 20.72
N ASP A 297 -2.00 -10.22 21.82
CA ASP A 297 -2.73 -8.94 21.86
C ASP A 297 -2.07 -7.79 21.08
N TRP A 298 -0.80 -7.96 20.72
CA TRP A 298 0.01 -6.93 20.08
C TRP A 298 -0.06 -6.94 18.55
N VAL A 299 -0.64 -7.98 17.97
CA VAL A 299 -0.70 -8.16 16.52
C VAL A 299 -2.15 -8.23 16.07
N ASN A 300 -2.50 -7.41 15.07
CA ASN A 300 -3.79 -7.53 14.41
C ASN A 300 -3.86 -8.85 13.62
N PRO A 301 -5.04 -9.48 13.54
CA PRO A 301 -5.23 -10.68 12.73
C PRO A 301 -4.78 -10.47 11.28
N SER A 302 -4.16 -11.49 10.70
CA SER A 302 -3.58 -11.49 9.34
C SER A 302 -2.27 -10.69 9.20
N VAL A 303 -1.77 -10.08 10.26
CA VAL A 303 -0.43 -9.49 10.30
C VAL A 303 0.56 -10.51 10.82
N HIS A 304 1.73 -10.62 10.21
CA HIS A 304 2.71 -11.65 10.60
C HIS A 304 3.47 -11.29 11.87
N VAL A 305 3.95 -10.06 11.99
CA VAL A 305 4.61 -9.47 13.16
C VAL A 305 4.40 -7.98 13.20
N ASP A 306 4.38 -7.40 14.39
CA ASP A 306 4.33 -5.96 14.64
C ASP A 306 5.62 -5.49 15.32
N GLY A 307 5.92 -4.19 15.15
CA GLY A 307 6.97 -3.53 15.90
C GLY A 307 8.39 -4.01 15.58
N VAL A 308 9.22 -4.09 16.61
CA VAL A 308 10.66 -4.38 16.47
C VAL A 308 10.90 -5.82 16.02
N GLU A 309 10.05 -6.74 16.40
CA GLU A 309 10.10 -8.16 16.02
C GLU A 309 10.03 -8.35 14.50
N ALA A 310 9.32 -7.49 13.80
CA ALA A 310 9.26 -7.51 12.35
C ALA A 310 10.62 -7.31 11.68
N ILE A 311 11.52 -6.57 12.35
CA ILE A 311 12.88 -6.28 11.86
C ILE A 311 13.83 -7.45 12.22
N LEU A 312 13.61 -8.08 13.37
CA LEU A 312 14.46 -9.16 13.87
C LEU A 312 14.06 -10.54 13.33
N TYR A 313 12.89 -10.65 12.73
CA TYR A 313 12.46 -11.89 12.07
C TYR A 313 13.37 -12.23 10.88
N PRO A 314 13.80 -13.49 10.68
CA PRO A 314 13.46 -14.71 11.41
C PRO A 314 14.42 -15.05 12.57
N LEU A 315 15.18 -14.10 13.07
CA LEU A 315 16.27 -14.36 14.03
C LEU A 315 15.74 -14.71 15.41
N GLU A 316 14.57 -14.23 15.77
CA GLU A 316 13.98 -14.42 17.09
C GLU A 316 12.45 -14.67 16.95
N PRO A 317 12.02 -15.94 16.86
CA PRO A 317 10.59 -16.26 16.88
C PRO A 317 10.01 -15.87 18.25
N PRO A 318 8.77 -15.38 18.33
CA PRO A 318 8.11 -15.07 19.60
C PRO A 318 8.01 -16.33 20.46
N HIS A 319 8.39 -16.19 21.72
CA HIS A 319 8.38 -17.25 22.74
C HIS A 319 6.98 -17.46 23.30
#